data_496f782aa44b88ad84f12dc7cda53113
#
_entry.id   496f782aa44b88ad84f12dc7cda53113
#
_cell.length_a   1.000
_cell.length_b   1.000
_cell.length_c   1.000
_cell.angle_alpha   90.00
_cell.angle_beta   90.00
_cell.angle_gamma   90.00
#
_symmetry.space_group_name_H-M   'P 1'
#
loop_
_entity.id
_entity.type
_entity.pdbx_description
1 polymer ?
#
loop_
_entity_poly.entity_id
_entity_poly.type
_entity_poly.pdbx_seq_one_letter_code
_entity_poly.pdbx_strand_id
1 'polypeptide(L)'
;MCPPSEDSSSRLGHPATENEYSPEERTLLLQLAHQAITAALDQREISLTPPTPHLAEPRGAFATLYYRGVLRGCVGYVFPVTPLYRTVAESARGAAFEDSRFPPVTPAEATDLQVSLSILSRLEPIQPEAVEIGRHGLLVSLGVCRGLLLPQVPVEHGWDRITFLEQTCKKAGLPSSAWQAGAELQAFTAEVFGDRRVE
;
A
#
# COMPACT_ATOMS: atom_id res chain seq x y z
N MET A 1 -32.43 45.67 17.36
CA MET A 1 -31.69 45.64 16.12
C MET A 1 -30.44 44.83 16.38
N CYS A 2 -30.50 43.49 16.20
CA CYS A 2 -29.35 42.57 16.33
C CYS A 2 -28.74 42.35 14.97
N PRO A 3 -27.39 42.31 14.86
CA PRO A 3 -26.75 41.93 13.61
C PRO A 3 -26.80 40.43 13.38
N PRO A 4 -26.79 39.94 12.13
CA PRO A 4 -26.87 38.53 11.83
C PRO A 4 -25.53 37.84 12.16
N SER A 5 -25.63 36.66 12.75
CA SER A 5 -24.54 35.72 12.97
C SER A 5 -24.03 35.18 11.64
N GLU A 6 -22.77 35.42 11.34
CA GLU A 6 -22.07 34.82 10.21
C GLU A 6 -21.90 33.31 10.45
N ASP A 7 -22.57 32.55 9.61
CA ASP A 7 -22.43 31.10 9.50
C ASP A 7 -21.07 30.74 8.86
N SER A 8 -20.10 30.49 9.71
CA SER A 8 -18.80 29.96 9.29
C SER A 8 -18.90 28.46 9.05
N SER A 9 -19.61 28.09 7.98
CA SER A 9 -19.56 26.77 7.40
C SER A 9 -18.18 26.55 6.78
N SER A 10 -17.21 26.18 7.61
CA SER A 10 -15.93 25.67 7.15
C SER A 10 -16.14 24.34 6.43
N ARG A 11 -16.22 24.43 5.10
CA ARG A 11 -16.10 23.29 4.19
C ARG A 11 -14.73 22.68 4.44
N LEU A 12 -14.70 21.59 5.20
CA LEU A 12 -13.58 20.66 5.20
C LEU A 12 -13.55 20.00 3.81
N GLY A 13 -12.94 20.72 2.87
CA GLY A 13 -12.49 20.13 1.63
C GLY A 13 -11.43 19.09 1.97
N HIS A 14 -11.74 17.82 1.76
CA HIS A 14 -10.72 16.79 1.74
C HIS A 14 -9.76 17.15 0.60
N PRO A 15 -8.47 17.34 0.87
CA PRO A 15 -7.51 17.52 -0.21
C PRO A 15 -7.52 16.26 -1.07
N ALA A 16 -7.63 16.47 -2.39
CA ALA A 16 -7.26 15.48 -3.37
C ALA A 16 -5.88 14.92 -2.93
N THR A 17 -5.69 13.62 -3.04
CA THR A 17 -4.45 12.90 -2.69
C THR A 17 -3.22 13.69 -3.11
N GLU A 18 -2.72 14.57 -2.24
CA GLU A 18 -1.40 15.13 -2.38
C GLU A 18 -0.44 13.95 -2.25
N ASN A 19 0.45 13.83 -3.23
CA ASN A 19 1.48 12.82 -3.21
C ASN A 19 2.30 13.00 -1.93
N GLU A 20 2.25 12.04 -1.01
CA GLU A 20 2.98 12.07 0.27
C GLU A 20 4.49 12.13 0.03
N TYR A 21 4.95 11.47 -1.08
CA TYR A 21 6.37 11.38 -1.41
C TYR A 21 6.77 12.32 -2.54
N SER A 22 7.86 13.07 -2.33
CA SER A 22 8.42 13.95 -3.36
C SER A 22 8.91 13.14 -4.57
N PRO A 23 9.06 13.77 -5.76
CA PRO A 23 9.65 13.09 -6.93
C PRO A 23 11.03 12.49 -6.65
N GLU A 24 11.85 13.16 -5.82
CA GLU A 24 13.16 12.72 -5.40
C GLU A 24 13.07 11.48 -4.50
N GLU A 25 12.16 11.48 -3.52
CA GLU A 25 11.94 10.33 -2.63
C GLU A 25 11.43 9.11 -3.39
N ARG A 26 10.51 9.30 -4.34
CA ARG A 26 10.05 8.22 -5.24
C ARG A 26 11.19 7.63 -6.04
N THR A 27 12.06 8.49 -6.59
CA THR A 27 13.26 8.05 -7.34
C THR A 27 14.19 7.24 -6.44
N LEU A 28 14.46 7.70 -5.22
CA LEU A 28 15.29 6.99 -4.25
C LEU A 28 14.71 5.61 -3.90
N LEU A 29 13.40 5.50 -3.68
CA LEU A 29 12.74 4.23 -3.38
C LEU A 29 12.80 3.26 -4.56
N LEU A 30 12.59 3.73 -5.80
CA LEU A 30 12.72 2.90 -7.00
C LEU A 30 14.16 2.42 -7.21
N GLN A 31 15.14 3.30 -7.04
CA GLN A 31 16.55 2.93 -7.10
C GLN A 31 16.90 1.87 -6.06
N LEU A 32 16.39 2.02 -4.84
CA LEU A 32 16.61 1.06 -3.77
C LEU A 32 16.01 -0.31 -4.08
N ALA A 33 14.81 -0.34 -4.67
CA ALA A 33 14.17 -1.59 -5.12
C ALA A 33 15.03 -2.32 -6.16
N HIS A 34 15.51 -1.59 -7.18
CA HIS A 34 16.43 -2.17 -8.19
C HIS A 34 17.75 -2.63 -7.59
N GLN A 35 18.34 -1.85 -6.69
CA GLN A 35 19.57 -2.22 -5.99
C GLN A 35 19.40 -3.50 -5.16
N ALA A 36 18.27 -3.66 -4.48
CA ALA A 36 17.96 -4.85 -3.68
C ALA A 36 17.88 -6.12 -4.55
N ILE A 37 17.23 -6.02 -5.73
CA ILE A 37 17.13 -7.12 -6.69
C ILE A 37 18.53 -7.47 -7.25
N THR A 38 19.29 -6.47 -7.68
CA THR A 38 20.63 -6.67 -8.25
C THR A 38 21.61 -7.26 -7.22
N ALA A 39 21.60 -6.74 -6.00
CA ALA A 39 22.45 -7.27 -4.93
C ALA A 39 22.14 -8.74 -4.62
N ALA A 40 20.86 -9.11 -4.63
CA ALA A 40 20.46 -10.51 -4.42
C ALA A 40 20.89 -11.42 -5.58
N LEU A 41 20.81 -10.97 -6.83
CA LEU A 41 21.36 -11.71 -8.00
C LEU A 41 22.87 -11.93 -7.90
N ASP A 42 23.60 -10.92 -7.41
CA ASP A 42 25.03 -10.99 -7.20
C ASP A 42 25.44 -11.69 -5.90
N GLN A 43 24.49 -12.21 -5.13
CA GLN A 43 24.70 -12.81 -3.81
C GLN A 43 25.45 -11.88 -2.83
N ARG A 44 25.18 -10.57 -2.93
CA ARG A 44 25.78 -9.54 -2.07
C ARG A 44 24.72 -9.03 -1.07
N GLU A 45 25.20 -8.68 0.12
CA GLU A 45 24.38 -7.92 1.05
C GLU A 45 24.25 -6.46 0.59
N ILE A 46 23.04 -5.90 0.75
CA ILE A 46 22.80 -4.48 0.54
C ILE A 46 22.95 -3.74 1.89
N SER A 47 23.80 -2.72 1.89
CA SER A 47 23.88 -1.81 3.05
C SER A 47 22.72 -0.82 2.99
N LEU A 48 21.73 -1.01 3.85
CA LEU A 48 20.54 -0.19 3.93
C LEU A 48 20.73 0.93 4.95
N THR A 49 20.93 2.15 4.48
CA THR A 49 20.88 3.38 5.30
C THR A 49 19.66 4.21 4.91
N PRO A 50 18.99 4.88 5.86
CA PRO A 50 17.82 5.69 5.54
C PRO A 50 18.23 6.85 4.61
N PRO A 51 17.64 6.96 3.40
CA PRO A 51 17.97 8.05 2.48
C PRO A 51 17.54 9.41 3.01
N THR A 52 16.37 9.46 3.69
CA THR A 52 15.83 10.65 4.37
C THR A 52 15.16 10.23 5.67
N PRO A 53 14.97 11.16 6.64
CA PRO A 53 14.20 10.87 7.86
C PRO A 53 12.76 10.41 7.55
N HIS A 54 12.11 10.97 6.54
CA HIS A 54 10.76 10.60 6.12
C HIS A 54 10.69 9.14 5.64
N LEU A 55 11.66 8.70 4.83
CA LEU A 55 11.75 7.32 4.38
C LEU A 55 12.15 6.31 5.47
N ALA A 56 12.58 6.79 6.63
CA ALA A 56 12.81 5.97 7.81
C ALA A 56 11.54 5.71 8.63
N GLU A 57 10.43 6.38 8.33
CA GLU A 57 9.16 6.11 8.99
C GLU A 57 8.64 4.72 8.62
N PRO A 58 8.05 3.96 9.58
CA PRO A 58 7.43 2.67 9.27
C PRO A 58 6.22 2.84 8.35
N ARG A 59 6.19 2.10 7.25
CA ARG A 59 5.06 2.03 6.29
C ARG A 59 4.93 0.62 5.73
N GLY A 60 3.69 0.23 5.42
CA GLY A 60 3.42 -0.88 4.54
C GLY A 60 3.78 -0.53 3.10
N ALA A 61 4.30 -1.49 2.35
CA ALA A 61 4.61 -1.30 0.94
C ALA A 61 4.53 -2.62 0.17
N PHE A 62 4.20 -2.52 -1.11
CA PHE A 62 4.25 -3.61 -2.08
C PHE A 62 5.19 -3.23 -3.22
N ALA A 63 5.97 -4.19 -3.69
CA ALA A 63 6.70 -4.10 -4.94
C ALA A 63 6.09 -5.05 -5.97
N THR A 64 5.72 -4.51 -7.12
CA THR A 64 5.23 -5.26 -8.27
C THR A 64 6.26 -5.16 -9.39
N LEU A 65 6.66 -6.30 -9.92
CA LEU A 65 7.63 -6.39 -10.99
C LEU A 65 6.92 -6.74 -12.30
N TYR A 66 7.33 -6.04 -13.36
CA TYR A 66 6.91 -6.34 -14.71
C TYR A 66 8.14 -6.63 -15.58
N TYR A 67 8.01 -7.60 -16.46
CA TYR A 67 9.00 -7.90 -17.48
C TYR A 67 8.31 -7.86 -18.84
N ARG A 68 8.76 -6.96 -19.72
CA ARG A 68 8.14 -6.72 -21.04
C ARG A 68 6.64 -6.45 -20.97
N GLY A 69 6.21 -5.71 -19.94
CA GLY A 69 4.79 -5.35 -19.71
C GLY A 69 3.91 -6.43 -19.08
N VAL A 70 4.47 -7.61 -18.77
CA VAL A 70 3.75 -8.73 -18.14
C VAL A 70 4.13 -8.81 -16.66
N LEU A 71 3.14 -9.07 -15.79
CA LEU A 71 3.39 -9.29 -14.35
C LEU A 71 4.43 -10.40 -14.15
N ARG A 72 5.46 -10.11 -13.36
CA ARG A 72 6.59 -11.00 -13.11
C ARG A 72 6.78 -11.37 -11.64
N GLY A 73 6.17 -10.63 -10.72
CA GLY A 73 6.15 -10.88 -9.30
C GLY A 73 5.49 -9.73 -8.54
N CYS A 74 4.92 -10.02 -7.37
CA CYS A 74 4.34 -9.01 -6.49
C CYS A 74 4.36 -9.52 -5.06
N VAL A 75 5.13 -8.85 -4.19
CA VAL A 75 5.23 -9.14 -2.76
C VAL A 75 5.21 -7.84 -1.98
N GLY A 76 4.71 -7.87 -0.76
CA GLY A 76 4.70 -6.71 0.11
C GLY A 76 4.25 -7.02 1.53
N TYR A 77 4.35 -6.01 2.36
CA TYR A 77 4.00 -6.05 3.76
C TYR A 77 2.99 -4.94 4.05
N VAL A 78 1.90 -5.32 4.66
CA VAL A 78 0.78 -4.41 4.96
C VAL A 78 1.04 -3.60 6.22
N PHE A 79 1.56 -4.27 7.27
CA PHE A 79 1.73 -3.63 8.56
C PHE A 79 3.03 -2.82 8.63
N PRO A 80 2.97 -1.58 9.15
CA PRO A 80 4.13 -0.68 9.23
C PRO A 80 5.05 -1.06 10.40
N VAL A 81 5.72 -2.22 10.32
CA VAL A 81 6.62 -2.73 11.37
C VAL A 81 8.07 -2.33 11.15
N THR A 82 8.46 -2.12 9.90
CA THR A 82 9.84 -1.75 9.53
C THR A 82 9.85 -0.40 8.81
N PRO A 83 10.99 0.34 8.85
CA PRO A 83 11.16 1.56 8.07
C PRO A 83 10.87 1.34 6.58
N LEU A 84 10.20 2.32 5.92
CA LEU A 84 9.78 2.22 4.54
C LEU A 84 10.89 1.78 3.58
N TYR A 85 12.08 2.39 3.69
CA TYR A 85 13.20 2.05 2.81
C TYR A 85 13.60 0.55 2.91
N ARG A 86 13.48 -0.05 4.10
CA ARG A 86 13.70 -1.50 4.29
C ARG A 86 12.55 -2.32 3.74
N THR A 87 11.30 -1.91 4.04
CA THR A 87 10.10 -2.58 3.52
C THR A 87 10.13 -2.64 2.00
N VAL A 88 10.54 -1.55 1.33
CA VAL A 88 10.67 -1.52 -0.14
C VAL A 88 11.76 -2.48 -0.64
N ALA A 89 12.94 -2.49 -0.03
CA ALA A 89 14.03 -3.39 -0.43
C ALA A 89 13.64 -4.88 -0.24
N GLU A 90 13.03 -5.22 0.89
CA GLU A 90 12.54 -6.56 1.19
C GLU A 90 11.41 -6.99 0.26
N SER A 91 10.45 -6.10 -0.01
CA SER A 91 9.33 -6.36 -0.93
C SER A 91 9.82 -6.59 -2.37
N ALA A 92 10.78 -5.78 -2.84
CA ALA A 92 11.35 -5.93 -4.17
C ALA A 92 12.13 -7.25 -4.32
N ARG A 93 12.94 -7.60 -3.32
CA ARG A 93 13.63 -8.88 -3.27
C ARG A 93 12.63 -10.05 -3.23
N GLY A 94 11.63 -9.96 -2.36
CA GLY A 94 10.56 -10.97 -2.25
C GLY A 94 9.81 -11.16 -3.57
N ALA A 95 9.45 -10.06 -4.25
CA ALA A 95 8.77 -10.12 -5.55
C ALA A 95 9.63 -10.78 -6.63
N ALA A 96 10.97 -10.62 -6.58
CA ALA A 96 11.88 -11.20 -7.54
C ALA A 96 12.18 -12.69 -7.30
N PHE A 97 12.19 -13.15 -6.04
CA PHE A 97 12.74 -14.47 -5.71
C PHE A 97 11.84 -15.35 -4.85
N GLU A 98 10.81 -14.80 -4.21
CA GLU A 98 10.00 -15.50 -3.20
C GLU A 98 8.49 -15.56 -3.56
N ASP A 99 8.07 -14.95 -4.68
CA ASP A 99 6.70 -15.08 -5.19
C ASP A 99 6.52 -16.44 -5.84
N SER A 100 5.85 -17.35 -5.15
CA SER A 100 5.68 -18.77 -5.56
C SER A 100 4.93 -18.96 -6.89
N ARG A 101 4.30 -17.91 -7.42
CA ARG A 101 3.59 -17.96 -8.72
C ARG A 101 4.57 -17.91 -9.90
N PHE A 102 5.82 -17.49 -9.67
CA PHE A 102 6.82 -17.24 -10.70
C PHE A 102 8.15 -17.88 -10.32
N PRO A 103 8.96 -18.33 -11.31
CA PRO A 103 10.33 -18.72 -11.03
C PRO A 103 11.16 -17.49 -10.60
N PRO A 104 12.28 -17.67 -9.88
CA PRO A 104 13.18 -16.57 -9.53
C PRO A 104 13.62 -15.76 -10.75
N VAL A 105 13.74 -14.44 -10.57
CA VAL A 105 14.25 -13.54 -11.63
C VAL A 105 15.70 -13.91 -11.97
N THR A 106 16.01 -13.88 -13.26
CA THR A 106 17.36 -14.18 -13.78
C THR A 106 18.14 -12.90 -14.04
N PRO A 107 19.50 -12.96 -14.09
CA PRO A 107 20.33 -11.80 -14.46
C PRO A 107 19.98 -11.22 -15.84
N ALA A 108 19.54 -12.04 -16.78
CA ALA A 108 19.15 -11.60 -18.12
C ALA A 108 17.86 -10.77 -18.12
N GLU A 109 16.96 -11.01 -17.16
CA GLU A 109 15.72 -10.24 -17.01
C GLU A 109 15.93 -8.92 -16.27
N ALA A 110 16.93 -8.85 -15.39
CA ALA A 110 17.10 -7.76 -14.42
C ALA A 110 17.23 -6.38 -15.08
N THR A 111 17.85 -6.28 -16.25
CA THR A 111 18.04 -5.03 -16.99
C THR A 111 16.76 -4.47 -17.58
N ASP A 112 15.78 -5.34 -17.86
CA ASP A 112 14.49 -4.98 -18.47
C ASP A 112 13.33 -5.01 -17.48
N LEU A 113 13.62 -5.28 -16.19
CA LEU A 113 12.60 -5.25 -15.14
C LEU A 113 12.10 -3.82 -14.90
N GLN A 114 10.81 -3.70 -14.78
CA GLN A 114 10.15 -2.49 -14.35
C GLN A 114 9.56 -2.71 -12.96
N VAL A 115 9.81 -1.78 -12.07
CA VAL A 115 9.30 -1.79 -10.69
C VAL A 115 8.16 -0.82 -10.57
N SER A 116 7.08 -1.24 -9.93
CA SER A 116 6.00 -0.38 -9.43
C SER A 116 5.92 -0.57 -7.91
N LEU A 117 5.88 0.52 -7.18
CA LEU A 117 5.74 0.55 -5.73
C LEU A 117 4.37 1.06 -5.35
N SER A 118 3.73 0.39 -4.39
CA SER A 118 2.50 0.85 -3.74
C SER A 118 2.82 1.07 -2.27
N ILE A 119 2.89 2.33 -1.84
CA ILE A 119 3.18 2.69 -0.46
C ILE A 119 1.85 2.97 0.25
N LEU A 120 1.62 2.29 1.37
CA LEU A 120 0.40 2.44 2.14
C LEU A 120 0.52 3.64 3.08
N SER A 121 -0.54 4.46 3.15
CA SER A 121 -0.63 5.52 4.15
C SER A 121 -0.70 4.94 5.56
N ARG A 122 -0.68 5.79 6.57
CA ARG A 122 -0.99 5.38 7.94
C ARG A 122 -2.41 4.85 8.01
N LEU A 123 -2.61 3.87 8.91
CA LEU A 123 -3.94 3.38 9.24
C LEU A 123 -4.64 4.42 10.12
N GLU A 124 -5.82 4.87 9.71
CA GLU A 124 -6.61 5.85 10.44
C GLU A 124 -8.02 5.31 10.71
N PRO A 125 -8.59 5.55 11.90
CA PRO A 125 -9.96 5.17 12.18
C PRO A 125 -10.92 5.77 11.14
N ILE A 126 -11.89 4.98 10.68
CA ILE A 126 -12.88 5.43 9.70
C ILE A 126 -14.29 4.98 10.10
N GLN A 127 -15.27 5.82 9.80
CA GLN A 127 -16.68 5.43 9.91
C GLN A 127 -17.11 4.66 8.65
N PRO A 128 -17.98 3.64 8.77
CA PRO A 128 -18.42 2.84 7.63
C PRO A 128 -18.95 3.67 6.46
N GLU A 129 -19.65 4.77 6.76
CA GLU A 129 -20.26 5.66 5.78
C GLU A 129 -19.23 6.46 4.97
N ALA A 130 -18.04 6.69 5.55
CA ALA A 130 -16.94 7.42 4.92
C ALA A 130 -16.06 6.55 4.03
N VAL A 131 -16.29 5.23 3.98
CA VAL A 131 -15.52 4.32 3.14
C VAL A 131 -15.84 4.57 1.66
N GLU A 132 -14.80 4.86 0.87
CA GLU A 132 -14.86 5.09 -0.58
C GLU A 132 -14.23 3.92 -1.32
N ILE A 133 -15.00 3.29 -2.23
CA ILE A 133 -14.53 2.18 -3.06
C ILE A 133 -13.46 2.66 -4.05
N GLY A 134 -12.38 1.88 -4.18
CA GLY A 134 -11.25 2.19 -5.04
C GLY A 134 -10.22 3.16 -4.45
N ARG A 135 -10.59 3.87 -3.38
CA ARG A 135 -9.70 4.78 -2.67
C ARG A 135 -9.16 4.17 -1.37
N HIS A 136 -10.06 3.65 -0.54
CA HIS A 136 -9.71 3.11 0.76
C HIS A 136 -9.45 1.61 0.71
N GLY A 137 -8.32 1.18 1.27
CA GLY A 137 -8.17 -0.15 1.83
C GLY A 137 -8.73 -0.17 3.25
N LEU A 138 -9.14 -1.33 3.73
CA LEU A 138 -9.73 -1.50 5.05
C LEU A 138 -8.97 -2.52 5.88
N LEU A 139 -8.76 -2.18 7.13
CA LEU A 139 -8.39 -3.11 8.20
C LEU A 139 -9.56 -3.20 9.17
N VAL A 140 -10.02 -4.41 9.42
CA VAL A 140 -11.00 -4.73 10.48
C VAL A 140 -10.28 -5.48 11.58
N SER A 141 -10.51 -5.11 12.84
CA SER A 141 -9.96 -5.81 14.00
C SER A 141 -10.98 -5.97 15.12
N LEU A 142 -10.96 -7.15 15.75
CA LEU A 142 -11.71 -7.46 16.96
C LEU A 142 -10.92 -8.43 17.82
N GLY A 143 -10.39 -7.96 18.94
CA GLY A 143 -9.47 -8.73 19.76
C GLY A 143 -8.21 -9.11 19.00
N VAL A 144 -7.95 -10.41 18.83
CA VAL A 144 -6.77 -10.93 18.10
C VAL A 144 -7.04 -11.14 16.60
N CYS A 145 -8.30 -11.10 16.19
CA CYS A 145 -8.71 -11.30 14.81
C CYS A 145 -8.48 -10.02 14.01
N ARG A 146 -7.76 -10.13 12.89
CA ARG A 146 -7.48 -9.01 11.98
C ARG A 146 -7.60 -9.44 10.54
N GLY A 147 -8.20 -8.62 9.71
CA GLY A 147 -8.31 -8.84 8.28
C GLY A 147 -8.16 -7.54 7.52
N LEU A 148 -7.44 -7.59 6.41
CA LEU A 148 -7.19 -6.44 5.58
C LEU A 148 -7.47 -6.77 4.13
N LEU A 149 -8.08 -5.81 3.43
CA LEU A 149 -8.26 -5.80 1.97
C LEU A 149 -7.76 -4.48 1.39
N LEU A 150 -7.06 -4.59 0.26
CA LEU A 150 -6.49 -3.45 -0.47
C LEU A 150 -7.58 -2.68 -1.25
N PRO A 151 -7.34 -1.40 -1.61
CA PRO A 151 -8.33 -0.56 -2.28
C PRO A 151 -8.85 -1.11 -3.62
N GLN A 152 -8.00 -1.83 -4.37
CA GLN A 152 -8.35 -2.38 -5.68
C GLN A 152 -9.29 -3.59 -5.59
N VAL A 153 -9.29 -4.33 -4.48
CA VAL A 153 -10.06 -5.56 -4.34
C VAL A 153 -11.57 -5.35 -4.55
N PRO A 154 -12.24 -4.39 -3.91
CA PRO A 154 -13.67 -4.18 -4.16
C PRO A 154 -13.95 -3.73 -5.59
N VAL A 155 -13.03 -3.03 -6.25
CA VAL A 155 -13.18 -2.61 -7.66
C VAL A 155 -13.13 -3.83 -8.59
N GLU A 156 -12.13 -4.70 -8.41
CA GLU A 156 -11.94 -5.93 -9.19
C GLU A 156 -13.14 -6.87 -9.09
N HIS A 157 -13.79 -6.92 -7.92
CA HIS A 157 -14.94 -7.78 -7.67
C HIS A 157 -16.29 -7.10 -7.88
N GLY A 158 -16.33 -5.80 -8.19
CA GLY A 158 -17.57 -5.04 -8.34
C GLY A 158 -18.38 -4.94 -7.03
N TRP A 159 -17.70 -4.91 -5.89
CA TRP A 159 -18.36 -4.81 -4.59
C TRP A 159 -18.77 -3.36 -4.27
N ASP A 160 -19.95 -3.24 -3.67
CA ASP A 160 -20.33 -2.01 -3.01
C ASP A 160 -19.67 -1.86 -1.63
N ARG A 161 -19.87 -0.73 -0.99
CA ARG A 161 -19.29 -0.43 0.32
C ARG A 161 -19.68 -1.44 1.41
N ILE A 162 -20.94 -1.86 1.45
CA ILE A 162 -21.43 -2.80 2.45
C ILE A 162 -20.78 -4.17 2.25
N THR A 163 -20.79 -4.67 1.02
CA THR A 163 -20.11 -5.91 0.67
C THR A 163 -18.63 -5.86 1.00
N PHE A 164 -17.94 -4.74 0.75
CA PHE A 164 -16.53 -4.58 1.08
C PHE A 164 -16.26 -4.68 2.58
N LEU A 165 -17.07 -4.03 3.42
CA LEU A 165 -17.01 -4.15 4.89
C LEU A 165 -17.22 -5.60 5.34
N GLU A 166 -18.24 -6.28 4.81
CA GLU A 166 -18.55 -7.67 5.12
C GLU A 166 -17.41 -8.63 4.72
N GLN A 167 -16.85 -8.45 3.52
CA GLN A 167 -15.75 -9.30 3.04
C GLN A 167 -14.46 -9.05 3.84
N THR A 168 -14.23 -7.82 4.28
CA THR A 168 -13.10 -7.51 5.17
C THR A 168 -13.27 -8.18 6.54
N CYS A 169 -14.49 -8.21 7.10
CA CYS A 169 -14.78 -8.99 8.31
C CYS A 169 -14.51 -10.49 8.11
N LYS A 170 -14.98 -11.06 7.01
CA LYS A 170 -14.72 -12.48 6.68
C LYS A 170 -13.22 -12.76 6.52
N LYS A 171 -12.47 -11.82 5.93
CA LYS A 171 -11.00 -11.91 5.82
C LYS A 171 -10.32 -11.96 7.18
N ALA A 172 -10.90 -11.29 8.19
CA ALA A 172 -10.45 -11.34 9.58
C ALA A 172 -10.88 -12.64 10.33
N GLY A 173 -11.64 -13.53 9.69
CA GLY A 173 -12.23 -14.67 10.35
C GLY A 173 -13.42 -14.32 11.26
N LEU A 174 -14.04 -13.15 11.06
CA LEU A 174 -15.15 -12.63 11.83
C LEU A 174 -16.50 -12.82 11.08
N PRO A 175 -17.63 -12.79 11.80
CA PRO A 175 -18.94 -12.67 11.16
C PRO A 175 -19.00 -11.44 10.24
N SER A 176 -19.73 -11.55 9.13
CA SER A 176 -19.85 -10.44 8.17
C SER A 176 -20.40 -9.14 8.75
N SER A 177 -21.22 -9.25 9.81
CA SER A 177 -21.80 -8.11 10.55
C SER A 177 -20.92 -7.56 11.66
N ALA A 178 -19.70 -8.05 11.86
CA ALA A 178 -18.83 -7.65 12.97
C ALA A 178 -18.52 -6.13 12.98
N TRP A 179 -18.48 -5.51 11.81
CA TRP A 179 -18.29 -4.06 11.67
C TRP A 179 -19.42 -3.24 12.28
N GLN A 180 -20.65 -3.81 12.43
CA GLN A 180 -21.79 -3.20 13.14
C GLN A 180 -21.79 -3.54 14.62
N ALA A 181 -21.05 -4.58 15.02
CA ALA A 181 -21.08 -5.17 16.35
C ALA A 181 -19.81 -4.85 17.18
N GLY A 182 -19.13 -3.73 16.88
CA GLY A 182 -18.03 -3.22 17.69
C GLY A 182 -16.62 -3.63 17.23
N ALA A 183 -16.46 -4.19 16.01
CA ALA A 183 -15.15 -4.31 15.42
C ALA A 183 -14.60 -2.93 15.05
N GLU A 184 -13.31 -2.73 15.30
CA GLU A 184 -12.60 -1.50 14.91
C GLU A 184 -12.38 -1.48 13.40
N LEU A 185 -12.68 -0.33 12.79
CA LEU A 185 -12.44 -0.08 11.37
C LEU A 185 -11.33 0.96 11.23
N GLN A 186 -10.32 0.64 10.44
CA GLN A 186 -9.29 1.58 10.01
C GLN A 186 -9.17 1.54 8.50
N ALA A 187 -8.95 2.70 7.91
CA ALA A 187 -8.71 2.83 6.48
C ALA A 187 -7.27 3.28 6.21
N PHE A 188 -6.83 3.00 5.00
CA PHE A 188 -5.59 3.52 4.44
C PHE A 188 -5.79 3.76 2.93
N THR A 189 -4.93 4.58 2.37
CA THR A 189 -4.80 4.77 0.92
C THR A 189 -3.48 4.16 0.44
N ALA A 190 -3.29 4.07 -0.87
CA ALA A 190 -2.04 3.64 -1.45
C ALA A 190 -1.57 4.69 -2.47
N GLU A 191 -0.33 5.15 -2.33
CA GLU A 191 0.34 5.94 -3.34
C GLU A 191 1.11 4.99 -4.26
N VAL A 192 0.81 5.03 -5.57
CA VAL A 192 1.41 4.12 -6.56
C VAL A 192 2.27 4.91 -7.53
N PHE A 193 3.51 4.48 -7.69
CA PHE A 193 4.44 5.04 -8.66
C PHE A 193 5.44 3.98 -9.15
N GLY A 194 6.07 4.18 -10.30
CA GLY A 194 6.96 3.19 -10.88
C GLY A 194 7.86 3.76 -11.99
N ASP A 195 8.70 2.90 -12.56
CA ASP A 195 9.62 3.23 -13.68
C ASP A 195 8.86 3.67 -14.94
N ARG A 196 7.61 3.20 -15.11
CA ARG A 196 6.67 3.70 -16.13
C ARG A 196 5.42 4.21 -15.46
N ARG A 197 4.81 5.26 -16.01
CA ARG A 197 3.45 5.62 -15.63
C ARG A 197 2.57 4.41 -15.93
N VAL A 198 1.97 3.87 -14.87
CA VAL A 198 0.89 2.89 -15.01
C VAL A 198 -0.29 3.69 -15.57
N GLU A 199 -0.57 3.52 -16.86
CA GLU A 199 -1.80 4.04 -17.48
C GLU A 199 -3.01 3.25 -17.01
#